data_f949dd611bb937072ceb56852abe8bda
#
_entry.id   f949dd611bb937072ceb56852abe8bda
#
_cell.length_a   1.000
_cell.length_b   1.000
_cell.length_c   1.000
_cell.angle_alpha   90.00
_cell.angle_beta   90.00
_cell.angle_gamma   90.00
#
_symmetry.space_group_name_H-M   'P 1'
#
loop_
_entity.id
_entity.type
_entity.pdbx_description
1 polymer ?
#
loop_
_entity_poly.entity_id
_entity_poly.type
_entity_poly.pdbx_seq_one_letter_code
_entity_poly.pdbx_strand_id
1 'polypeptide(L)'
;AGKTTTAGKLADYYRKRGLKPGLIAADTDRPAAYEQLEQLADQADVEFYGEPNAENPSKVVERGLKELDVDVVIVDSAGRNSLDEELKEELSEVNDVLEPDQSYLVMPADIGQSARDQAEAFDEATGITGVIVTKMDSSAKGGGALVACSTSGAQVKFIGTGEQLGDLEVYDPVNYVSDMLGQPDLESLLEKV
;
A
#
# COMPACT_ATOMS: atom_id res chain seq x y z
N ALA A 1 3.01 6.25 6.61
CA ALA A 1 4.20 6.62 5.84
C ALA A 1 4.47 5.56 4.76
N GLY A 2 4.88 5.98 3.55
CA GLY A 2 5.30 5.05 2.48
C GLY A 2 4.21 4.64 1.49
N LYS A 3 2.98 5.13 1.55
CA LYS A 3 1.90 4.78 0.61
C LYS A 3 2.25 5.13 -0.83
N THR A 4 2.55 6.40 -1.11
CA THR A 4 2.90 6.88 -2.45
C THR A 4 4.05 6.08 -3.07
N THR A 5 5.12 5.85 -2.31
CA THR A 5 6.24 5.01 -2.76
C THR A 5 5.80 3.56 -3.01
N THR A 6 4.94 3.02 -2.18
CA THR A 6 4.40 1.66 -2.33
C THR A 6 3.50 1.54 -3.57
N ALA A 7 2.70 2.57 -3.88
CA ALA A 7 1.90 2.60 -5.10
C ALA A 7 2.79 2.51 -6.36
N GLY A 8 3.88 3.29 -6.42
CA GLY A 8 4.86 3.19 -7.50
C GLY A 8 5.53 1.81 -7.59
N LYS A 9 5.89 1.21 -6.46
CA LYS A 9 6.46 -0.15 -6.40
C LYS A 9 5.49 -1.22 -6.88
N LEU A 10 4.22 -1.13 -6.51
CA LEU A 10 3.18 -2.03 -6.99
C LEU A 10 2.99 -1.91 -8.51
N ALA A 11 3.03 -0.70 -9.05
CA ALA A 11 2.95 -0.48 -10.48
C ALA A 11 4.13 -1.15 -11.21
N ASP A 12 5.37 -0.94 -10.76
CA ASP A 12 6.54 -1.61 -11.32
C ASP A 12 6.45 -3.14 -11.19
N TYR A 13 5.95 -3.63 -10.05
CA TYR A 13 5.73 -5.06 -9.81
C TYR A 13 4.78 -5.70 -10.84
N TYR A 14 3.64 -5.06 -11.12
CA TYR A 14 2.66 -5.57 -12.09
C TYR A 14 3.16 -5.40 -13.53
N ARG A 15 3.82 -4.27 -13.85
CA ARG A 15 4.42 -4.06 -15.17
C ARG A 15 5.46 -5.12 -15.52
N LYS A 16 6.35 -5.47 -14.59
CA LYS A 16 7.33 -6.54 -14.77
C LYS A 16 6.72 -7.92 -15.00
N ARG A 17 5.45 -8.09 -14.66
CA ARG A 17 4.67 -9.32 -14.89
C ARG A 17 3.84 -9.28 -16.18
N GLY A 18 4.04 -8.26 -17.00
CA GLY A 18 3.40 -8.14 -18.32
C GLY A 18 2.02 -7.50 -18.31
N LEU A 19 1.57 -6.94 -17.17
CA LEU A 19 0.36 -6.16 -17.09
C LEU A 19 0.62 -4.68 -17.40
N LYS A 20 -0.41 -3.97 -17.80
CA LYS A 20 -0.40 -2.52 -18.02
C LYS A 20 -1.01 -1.82 -16.82
N PRO A 21 -0.22 -1.34 -15.85
CA PRO A 21 -0.73 -0.62 -14.69
C PRO A 21 -0.89 0.88 -14.96
N GLY A 22 -1.81 1.50 -14.22
CA GLY A 22 -1.98 2.94 -14.13
C GLY A 22 -2.06 3.41 -12.68
N LEU A 23 -1.50 4.57 -12.40
CA LEU A 23 -1.52 5.22 -11.09
C LEU A 23 -2.49 6.39 -11.09
N ILE A 24 -3.32 6.50 -10.03
CA ILE A 24 -4.19 7.64 -9.80
C ILE A 24 -3.78 8.35 -8.49
N ALA A 25 -3.51 9.66 -8.58
CA ALA A 25 -3.19 10.50 -7.44
C ALA A 25 -4.48 11.02 -6.78
N ALA A 26 -4.94 10.36 -5.71
CA ALA A 26 -6.11 10.74 -4.94
C ALA A 26 -5.77 11.31 -3.54
N ASP A 27 -4.50 11.59 -3.23
CA ASP A 27 -4.09 12.37 -2.06
C ASP A 27 -4.12 13.87 -2.42
N THR A 28 -5.29 14.49 -2.31
CA THR A 28 -5.51 15.89 -2.68
C THR A 28 -5.05 16.88 -1.60
N ASP A 29 -4.78 16.41 -0.40
CA ASP A 29 -4.34 17.27 0.72
C ASP A 29 -2.87 17.67 0.63
N ARG A 30 -2.06 16.88 -0.04
CA ARG A 30 -0.61 17.05 -0.11
C ARG A 30 -0.15 17.23 -1.55
N PRO A 31 0.06 18.46 -2.01
CA PRO A 31 0.56 18.72 -3.38
C PRO A 31 1.85 17.93 -3.70
N ALA A 32 2.73 17.78 -2.73
CA ALA A 32 3.96 16.99 -2.91
C ALA A 32 3.70 15.48 -3.16
N ALA A 33 2.56 14.94 -2.73
CA ALA A 33 2.20 13.55 -3.01
C ALA A 33 1.85 13.35 -4.49
N TYR A 34 1.16 14.30 -5.09
CA TYR A 34 0.89 14.32 -6.53
C TYR A 34 2.19 14.28 -7.34
N GLU A 35 3.09 15.25 -7.10
CA GLU A 35 4.37 15.35 -7.81
C GLU A 35 5.22 14.08 -7.61
N GLN A 36 5.22 13.54 -6.40
CA GLN A 36 5.95 12.30 -6.09
C GLN A 36 5.39 11.11 -6.86
N LEU A 37 4.06 10.96 -6.93
CA LEU A 37 3.45 9.83 -7.63
C LEU A 37 3.64 9.93 -9.15
N GLU A 38 3.57 11.15 -9.72
CA GLU A 38 3.87 11.41 -11.12
C GLU A 38 5.31 11.01 -11.47
N GLN A 39 6.29 11.42 -10.65
CA GLN A 39 7.69 11.02 -10.84
C GLN A 39 7.89 9.50 -10.74
N LEU A 40 7.18 8.84 -9.83
CA LEU A 40 7.24 7.38 -9.71
C LEU A 40 6.61 6.67 -10.91
N ALA A 41 5.53 7.23 -11.48
CA ALA A 41 4.92 6.74 -12.70
C ALA A 41 5.89 6.82 -13.88
N ASP A 42 6.56 7.96 -14.04
CA ASP A 42 7.59 8.15 -15.06
C ASP A 42 8.76 7.16 -14.88
N GLN A 43 9.25 6.99 -13.66
CA GLN A 43 10.34 6.05 -13.37
C GLN A 43 9.94 4.59 -13.61
N ALA A 44 8.71 4.25 -13.34
CA ALA A 44 8.17 2.91 -13.55
C ALA A 44 7.71 2.68 -15.00
N ASP A 45 7.68 3.72 -15.85
CA ASP A 45 7.16 3.68 -17.23
C ASP A 45 5.71 3.13 -17.25
N VAL A 46 4.82 3.77 -16.47
CA VAL A 46 3.40 3.41 -16.34
C VAL A 46 2.49 4.62 -16.57
N GLU A 47 1.21 4.38 -16.90
CA GLU A 47 0.24 5.45 -17.05
C GLU A 47 -0.06 6.13 -15.71
N PHE A 48 -0.34 7.42 -15.78
CA PHE A 48 -0.63 8.25 -14.62
C PHE A 48 -1.82 9.16 -14.88
N TYR A 49 -2.66 9.33 -13.86
CA TYR A 49 -3.72 10.30 -13.82
C TYR A 49 -3.74 11.04 -12.48
N GLY A 50 -3.92 12.33 -12.53
CA GLY A 50 -4.09 13.17 -11.35
C GLY A 50 -4.47 14.59 -11.73
N GLU A 51 -5.04 15.33 -10.80
CA GLU A 51 -5.46 16.70 -10.99
C GLU A 51 -4.80 17.59 -9.93
N PRO A 52 -3.82 18.43 -10.31
CA PRO A 52 -3.23 19.38 -9.38
C PRO A 52 -4.30 20.30 -8.78
N ASN A 53 -4.28 20.49 -7.46
CA ASN A 53 -5.22 21.32 -6.71
C ASN A 53 -6.70 20.84 -6.76
N ALA A 54 -6.95 19.58 -7.02
CA ALA A 54 -8.28 19.01 -6.87
C ALA A 54 -8.70 19.04 -5.39
N GLU A 55 -9.96 19.37 -5.14
CA GLU A 55 -10.52 19.41 -3.79
C GLU A 55 -11.27 18.12 -3.42
N ASN A 56 -11.60 17.30 -4.40
CA ASN A 56 -12.43 16.10 -4.19
C ASN A 56 -11.77 14.86 -4.79
N PRO A 57 -11.18 13.99 -3.96
CA PRO A 57 -10.46 12.80 -4.41
C PRO A 57 -11.36 11.77 -5.11
N SER A 58 -12.62 11.61 -4.71
CA SER A 58 -13.53 10.65 -5.36
C SER A 58 -13.82 11.02 -6.81
N LYS A 59 -13.89 12.33 -7.14
CA LYS A 59 -14.03 12.81 -8.52
C LYS A 59 -12.77 12.61 -9.35
N VAL A 60 -11.59 12.76 -8.75
CA VAL A 60 -10.31 12.47 -9.42
C VAL A 60 -10.27 10.99 -9.79
N VAL A 61 -10.64 10.11 -8.88
CA VAL A 61 -10.70 8.66 -9.13
C VAL A 61 -11.71 8.34 -10.24
N GLU A 62 -12.93 8.89 -10.18
CA GLU A 62 -13.96 8.67 -11.21
C GLU A 62 -13.48 9.04 -12.62
N ARG A 63 -12.79 10.18 -12.75
CA ARG A 63 -12.24 10.62 -14.03
C ARG A 63 -11.04 9.77 -14.46
N GLY A 64 -10.13 9.47 -13.54
CA GLY A 64 -8.98 8.61 -13.80
C GLY A 64 -9.37 7.23 -14.30
N LEU A 65 -10.43 6.64 -13.75
CA LEU A 65 -10.98 5.36 -14.22
C LEU A 65 -11.53 5.42 -15.66
N LYS A 66 -11.97 6.61 -16.13
CA LYS A 66 -12.44 6.82 -17.49
C LYS A 66 -11.33 7.11 -18.49
N GLU A 67 -10.27 7.77 -18.02
CA GLU A 67 -9.14 8.21 -18.86
C GLU A 67 -8.08 7.13 -19.06
N LEU A 68 -7.85 6.28 -18.04
CA LEU A 68 -6.83 5.24 -18.10
C LEU A 68 -7.36 3.98 -18.80
N ASP A 69 -6.64 3.54 -19.83
CA ASP A 69 -6.88 2.27 -20.53
C ASP A 69 -5.80 1.25 -20.12
N VAL A 70 -6.00 0.63 -18.97
CA VAL A 70 -5.00 -0.21 -18.28
C VAL A 70 -5.61 -1.49 -17.72
N ASP A 71 -4.76 -2.48 -17.43
CA ASP A 71 -5.17 -3.77 -16.85
C ASP A 71 -5.35 -3.69 -15.33
N VAL A 72 -4.57 -2.81 -14.67
CA VAL A 72 -4.57 -2.63 -13.21
C VAL A 72 -4.55 -1.15 -12.87
N VAL A 73 -5.51 -0.69 -12.10
CA VAL A 73 -5.51 0.66 -11.52
C VAL A 73 -5.05 0.61 -10.09
N ILE A 74 -4.12 1.47 -9.72
CA ILE A 74 -3.62 1.64 -8.36
C ILE A 74 -3.87 3.07 -7.94
N VAL A 75 -4.64 3.25 -6.86
CA VAL A 75 -5.00 4.56 -6.32
C VAL A 75 -4.19 4.85 -5.06
N ASP A 76 -3.45 5.96 -5.06
CA ASP A 76 -2.78 6.48 -3.85
C ASP A 76 -3.70 7.50 -3.17
N SER A 77 -4.31 7.11 -2.06
CA SER A 77 -5.25 7.94 -1.30
C SER A 77 -4.56 8.70 -0.17
N ALA A 78 -5.24 9.69 0.38
CA ALA A 78 -4.79 10.39 1.58
C ALA A 78 -4.53 9.45 2.75
N GLY A 79 -3.65 9.85 3.65
CA GLY A 79 -3.28 9.05 4.81
C GLY A 79 -2.65 9.93 5.87
N ARG A 80 -3.49 10.64 6.58
CA ARG A 80 -3.09 11.41 7.75
C ARG A 80 -2.87 10.47 8.94
N ASN A 81 -2.16 10.96 9.95
CA ASN A 81 -1.92 10.17 11.17
C ASN A 81 -3.14 10.20 12.11
N SER A 82 -4.08 11.08 11.89
CA SER A 82 -5.30 11.19 12.65
C SER A 82 -6.43 10.46 11.92
N LEU A 83 -7.10 9.65 12.68
CA LEU A 83 -8.30 8.93 12.29
C LEU A 83 -9.51 9.82 12.55
N ASP A 84 -9.51 11.01 11.92
CA ASP A 84 -10.65 11.90 12.00
C ASP A 84 -11.77 11.41 11.08
N GLU A 85 -12.99 11.81 11.40
CA GLU A 85 -14.18 11.41 10.65
C GLU A 85 -14.14 11.91 9.22
N GLU A 86 -13.52 13.07 8.97
CA GLU A 86 -13.37 13.65 7.63
C GLU A 86 -12.56 12.72 6.70
N LEU A 87 -11.44 12.18 7.18
CA LEU A 87 -10.64 11.21 6.40
C LEU A 87 -11.38 9.91 6.17
N LYS A 88 -12.15 9.43 7.16
CA LYS A 88 -12.95 8.21 7.00
C LYS A 88 -14.03 8.40 5.92
N GLU A 89 -14.73 9.52 5.94
CA GLU A 89 -15.74 9.86 4.93
C GLU A 89 -15.11 9.95 3.53
N GLU A 90 -13.97 10.64 3.40
CA GLU A 90 -13.23 10.76 2.14
C GLU A 90 -12.81 9.40 1.59
N LEU A 91 -12.22 8.55 2.43
CA LEU A 91 -11.79 7.21 2.03
C LEU A 91 -12.99 6.31 1.65
N SER A 92 -14.11 6.42 2.36
CA SER A 92 -15.34 5.70 2.02
C SER A 92 -15.89 6.14 0.68
N GLU A 93 -15.93 7.44 0.39
CA GLU A 93 -16.36 7.96 -0.91
C GLU A 93 -15.46 7.49 -2.06
N VAL A 94 -14.15 7.51 -1.86
CA VAL A 94 -13.18 6.97 -2.84
C VAL A 94 -13.41 5.48 -3.06
N ASN A 95 -13.61 4.72 -1.99
CA ASN A 95 -13.86 3.28 -2.05
C ASN A 95 -15.15 2.95 -2.80
N ASP A 96 -16.22 3.72 -2.58
CA ASP A 96 -17.51 3.55 -3.24
C ASP A 96 -17.43 3.80 -4.76
N VAL A 97 -16.62 4.77 -5.18
CA VAL A 97 -16.40 5.07 -6.60
C VAL A 97 -15.47 4.05 -7.26
N LEU A 98 -14.44 3.64 -6.55
CA LEU A 98 -13.41 2.73 -7.07
C LEU A 98 -13.90 1.28 -7.14
N GLU A 99 -14.73 0.85 -6.18
CA GLU A 99 -15.13 -0.57 -5.98
C GLU A 99 -13.92 -1.51 -6.06
N PRO A 100 -12.92 -1.35 -5.20
CA PRO A 100 -11.63 -1.99 -5.39
C PRO A 100 -11.67 -3.50 -5.17
N ASP A 101 -10.95 -4.25 -6.00
CA ASP A 101 -10.71 -5.69 -5.76
C ASP A 101 -9.83 -5.92 -4.52
N GLN A 102 -8.96 -4.96 -4.21
CA GLN A 102 -8.03 -5.02 -3.09
C GLN A 102 -7.87 -3.66 -2.43
N SER A 103 -8.01 -3.61 -1.11
CA SER A 103 -7.69 -2.46 -0.26
C SER A 103 -6.50 -2.79 0.64
N TYR A 104 -5.38 -2.10 0.44
CA TYR A 104 -4.15 -2.36 1.18
C TYR A 104 -3.88 -1.30 2.25
N LEU A 105 -3.72 -1.73 3.49
CA LEU A 105 -3.15 -0.90 4.54
C LEU A 105 -1.63 -0.94 4.45
N VAL A 106 -1.02 0.22 4.22
CA VAL A 106 0.45 0.37 4.15
C VAL A 106 0.95 0.92 5.48
N MET A 107 1.84 0.17 6.14
CA MET A 107 2.41 0.57 7.42
C MET A 107 3.91 0.25 7.51
N PRO A 108 4.69 1.06 8.24
CA PRO A 108 6.10 0.76 8.46
C PRO A 108 6.26 -0.36 9.49
N ALA A 109 7.36 -1.11 9.37
CA ALA A 109 7.70 -2.21 10.27
C ALA A 109 7.88 -1.79 11.74
N ASP A 110 8.28 -0.54 11.96
CA ASP A 110 8.53 0.05 13.28
C ASP A 110 7.29 0.65 13.96
N ILE A 111 6.11 0.52 13.34
CA ILE A 111 4.87 1.01 13.95
C ILE A 111 4.60 0.28 15.26
N GLY A 112 4.37 1.04 16.32
CA GLY A 112 4.11 0.51 17.65
C GLY A 112 2.63 0.21 17.93
N GLN A 113 2.19 0.52 19.13
CA GLN A 113 0.82 0.23 19.61
C GLN A 113 -0.29 0.90 18.80
N SER A 114 -0.01 2.01 18.11
CA SER A 114 -0.96 2.68 17.23
C SER A 114 -1.36 1.87 15.98
N ALA A 115 -0.66 0.78 15.69
CA ALA A 115 -0.99 -0.09 14.56
C ALA A 115 -2.41 -0.64 14.62
N ARG A 116 -2.88 -0.96 15.83
CA ARG A 116 -4.22 -1.50 16.06
C ARG A 116 -5.31 -0.48 15.72
N ASP A 117 -5.22 0.69 16.35
CA ASP A 117 -6.24 1.74 16.19
C ASP A 117 -6.32 2.21 14.73
N GLN A 118 -5.16 2.29 14.05
CA GLN A 118 -5.11 2.61 12.62
C GLN A 118 -5.77 1.51 11.78
N ALA A 119 -5.45 0.25 12.04
CA ALA A 119 -6.03 -0.86 11.29
C ALA A 119 -7.56 -0.92 11.45
N GLU A 120 -8.07 -0.77 12.67
CA GLU A 120 -9.52 -0.76 12.96
C GLU A 120 -10.23 0.34 12.16
N ALA A 121 -9.74 1.55 12.18
CA ALA A 121 -10.42 2.67 11.54
C ALA A 121 -10.31 2.67 10.01
N PHE A 122 -9.17 2.23 9.44
CA PHE A 122 -9.08 2.06 7.99
C PHE A 122 -9.91 0.86 7.51
N ASP A 123 -10.02 -0.20 8.30
CA ASP A 123 -10.87 -1.34 7.97
C ASP A 123 -12.36 -0.97 7.96
N GLU A 124 -12.81 -0.16 8.93
CA GLU A 124 -14.18 0.40 8.96
C GLU A 124 -14.48 1.25 7.72
N ALA A 125 -13.52 2.04 7.23
CA ALA A 125 -13.73 2.94 6.10
C ALA A 125 -13.63 2.25 4.73
N THR A 126 -12.76 1.25 4.56
CA THR A 126 -12.39 0.71 3.24
C THR A 126 -12.49 -0.81 3.12
N GLY A 127 -12.65 -1.55 4.21
CA GLY A 127 -12.61 -3.01 4.19
C GLY A 127 -11.24 -3.54 3.76
N ILE A 128 -10.25 -3.54 4.67
CA ILE A 128 -8.87 -3.94 4.37
C ILE A 128 -8.82 -5.41 3.92
N THR A 129 -8.26 -5.66 2.74
CA THR A 129 -8.06 -7.01 2.19
C THR A 129 -6.63 -7.52 2.35
N GLY A 130 -5.68 -6.62 2.60
CA GLY A 130 -4.28 -6.98 2.79
C GLY A 130 -3.46 -5.89 3.47
N VAL A 131 -2.29 -6.26 3.96
CA VAL A 131 -1.33 -5.37 4.60
C VAL A 131 -0.03 -5.37 3.81
N ILE A 132 0.55 -4.19 3.61
CA ILE A 132 1.89 -4.03 3.04
C ILE A 132 2.79 -3.44 4.12
N VAL A 133 3.85 -4.15 4.46
CA VAL A 133 4.82 -3.72 5.48
C VAL A 133 6.00 -3.06 4.79
N THR A 134 6.30 -1.82 5.13
CA THR A 134 7.42 -1.06 4.57
C THR A 134 8.59 -0.97 5.55
N LYS A 135 9.76 -0.58 5.06
CA LYS A 135 10.99 -0.38 5.87
C LYS A 135 11.47 -1.64 6.60
N MET A 136 11.33 -2.79 5.96
CA MET A 136 11.84 -4.06 6.50
C MET A 136 13.37 -4.15 6.51
N ASP A 137 14.04 -3.29 5.75
CA ASP A 137 15.49 -3.06 5.77
C ASP A 137 16.00 -2.41 7.06
N SER A 138 15.10 -1.86 7.88
CA SER A 138 15.43 -1.33 9.20
C SER A 138 15.55 -2.44 10.23
N SER A 139 16.14 -2.11 11.41
CA SER A 139 16.26 -3.05 12.54
C SER A 139 14.91 -3.44 13.19
N ALA A 140 13.82 -2.89 12.71
CA ALA A 140 12.48 -3.19 13.22
C ALA A 140 11.99 -4.54 12.71
N LYS A 141 11.43 -5.34 13.60
CA LYS A 141 11.01 -6.73 13.32
C LYS A 141 9.55 -6.88 12.88
N GLY A 142 8.91 -5.81 12.40
CA GLY A 142 7.56 -5.88 11.81
C GLY A 142 6.42 -6.31 12.75
N GLY A 143 6.61 -6.20 14.07
CA GLY A 143 5.60 -6.61 15.05
C GLY A 143 4.27 -5.86 14.92
N GLY A 144 4.30 -4.57 14.51
CA GLY A 144 3.10 -3.78 14.26
C GLY A 144 2.23 -4.32 13.13
N ALA A 145 2.85 -4.89 12.09
CA ALA A 145 2.11 -5.52 11.00
C ALA A 145 1.31 -6.76 11.44
N LEU A 146 1.88 -7.56 12.35
CA LEU A 146 1.18 -8.71 12.92
C LEU A 146 -0.04 -8.27 13.74
N VAL A 147 0.07 -7.16 14.47
CA VAL A 147 -1.05 -6.58 15.21
C VAL A 147 -2.15 -6.11 14.25
N ALA A 148 -1.79 -5.41 13.17
CA ALA A 148 -2.75 -4.96 12.16
C ALA A 148 -3.48 -6.13 11.49
N CYS A 149 -2.76 -7.18 11.12
CA CYS A 149 -3.35 -8.40 10.55
C CYS A 149 -4.29 -9.10 11.54
N SER A 150 -3.90 -9.19 12.82
CA SER A 150 -4.74 -9.78 13.86
C SER A 150 -6.02 -8.99 14.11
N THR A 151 -5.98 -7.68 13.89
CA THR A 151 -7.11 -6.77 14.14
C THR A 151 -8.11 -6.77 12.98
N SER A 152 -7.63 -6.63 11.74
CA SER A 152 -8.47 -6.57 10.55
C SER A 152 -8.81 -7.94 9.96
N GLY A 153 -8.13 -9.01 10.39
CA GLY A 153 -8.22 -10.32 9.75
C GLY A 153 -7.51 -10.40 8.38
N ALA A 154 -6.93 -9.30 7.92
CA ALA A 154 -6.19 -9.24 6.67
C ALA A 154 -4.81 -9.90 6.80
N GLN A 155 -4.28 -10.37 5.68
CA GLN A 155 -2.94 -10.97 5.60
C GLN A 155 -1.91 -9.97 5.08
N VAL A 156 -0.65 -10.11 5.50
CA VAL A 156 0.45 -9.45 4.81
C VAL A 156 0.52 -9.99 3.39
N LYS A 157 0.56 -9.10 2.41
CA LYS A 157 0.65 -9.45 0.99
C LYS A 157 2.02 -9.12 0.41
N PHE A 158 2.59 -8.00 0.82
CA PHE A 158 3.90 -7.56 0.34
C PHE A 158 4.74 -6.99 1.48
N ILE A 159 6.04 -7.02 1.29
CA ILE A 159 7.04 -6.35 2.13
C ILE A 159 7.91 -5.43 1.28
N GLY A 160 8.16 -4.23 1.78
CA GLY A 160 9.09 -3.27 1.20
C GLY A 160 10.46 -3.39 1.87
N THR A 161 11.47 -3.74 1.10
CA THR A 161 12.81 -4.11 1.57
C THR A 161 13.87 -3.03 1.31
N GLY A 162 13.48 -1.87 0.78
CA GLY A 162 14.38 -0.76 0.49
C GLY A 162 13.66 0.41 -0.16
N GLU A 163 14.40 1.33 -0.79
CA GLU A 163 13.88 2.57 -1.38
C GLU A 163 13.67 2.52 -2.90
N GLN A 164 14.26 1.56 -3.59
CA GLN A 164 14.13 1.42 -5.04
C GLN A 164 12.75 0.90 -5.44
N LEU A 165 12.32 1.17 -6.68
CA LEU A 165 11.06 0.64 -7.22
C LEU A 165 10.96 -0.89 -7.15
N GLY A 166 12.08 -1.57 -7.37
CA GLY A 166 12.16 -3.03 -7.31
C GLY A 166 12.16 -3.64 -5.92
N ASP A 167 12.28 -2.82 -4.86
CA ASP A 167 12.36 -3.28 -3.47
C ASP A 167 10.97 -3.54 -2.88
N LEU A 168 10.20 -4.40 -3.55
CA LEU A 168 8.90 -4.91 -3.11
C LEU A 168 8.84 -6.41 -3.38
N GLU A 169 8.62 -7.19 -2.35
CA GLU A 169 8.55 -8.63 -2.39
C GLU A 169 7.18 -9.13 -1.96
N VAL A 170 6.72 -10.25 -2.56
CA VAL A 170 5.53 -10.95 -2.06
C VAL A 170 5.87 -11.54 -0.70
N TYR A 171 4.96 -11.35 0.26
CA TYR A 171 5.15 -11.89 1.59
C TYR A 171 5.17 -13.43 1.58
N ASP A 172 6.23 -13.99 2.14
CA ASP A 172 6.37 -15.42 2.42
C ASP A 172 6.46 -15.60 3.94
N PRO A 173 5.47 -16.27 4.58
CA PRO A 173 5.45 -16.45 6.02
C PRO A 173 6.67 -17.18 6.57
N VAL A 174 7.20 -18.15 5.83
CA VAL A 174 8.35 -18.97 6.27
C VAL A 174 9.61 -18.11 6.28
N ASN A 175 9.88 -17.41 5.19
CA ASN A 175 11.03 -16.50 5.10
C ASN A 175 10.93 -15.37 6.12
N TYR A 176 9.74 -14.79 6.29
CA TYR A 176 9.52 -13.70 7.26
C TYR A 176 9.81 -14.13 8.71
N VAL A 177 9.32 -15.29 9.13
CA VAL A 177 9.59 -15.85 10.47
C VAL A 177 11.06 -16.21 10.62
N SER A 178 11.69 -16.74 9.59
CA SER A 178 13.11 -17.05 9.55
C SER A 178 13.97 -15.82 9.80
N ASP A 179 13.68 -14.73 9.10
CA ASP A 179 14.37 -13.44 9.26
C ASP A 179 14.16 -12.84 10.65
N MET A 180 12.94 -12.92 11.19
CA MET A 180 12.63 -12.48 12.54
C MET A 180 13.42 -13.24 13.62
N LEU A 181 13.65 -14.51 13.43
CA LEU A 181 14.39 -15.37 14.37
C LEU A 181 15.90 -15.33 14.17
N GLY A 182 16.37 -14.67 13.10
CA GLY A 182 17.80 -14.62 12.74
C GLY A 182 18.35 -15.99 12.32
N GLN A 183 17.48 -16.88 11.82
CA GLN A 183 17.85 -18.20 11.33
C GLN A 183 17.52 -18.29 9.83
N PRO A 184 18.51 -18.25 8.94
CA PRO A 184 18.27 -18.16 7.49
C PRO A 184 17.78 -19.46 6.82
N ASP A 185 17.46 -20.51 7.55
CA ASP A 185 17.23 -21.83 6.94
C ASP A 185 16.14 -22.67 7.63
N LEU A 186 14.96 -22.08 7.82
CA LEU A 186 13.79 -22.81 8.37
C LEU A 186 13.23 -23.85 7.39
N GLU A 187 13.38 -23.65 6.07
CA GLU A 187 12.98 -24.66 5.07
C GLU A 187 13.75 -25.97 5.27
N SER A 188 15.04 -25.89 5.53
CA SER A 188 15.87 -27.09 5.82
C SER A 188 15.50 -27.79 7.12
N LEU A 189 14.83 -27.11 8.04
CA LEU A 189 14.33 -27.70 9.29
C LEU A 189 12.96 -28.35 9.12
N LEU A 190 12.10 -27.79 8.26
CA LEU A 190 10.78 -28.35 7.96
C LEU A 190 10.83 -29.58 7.07
N GLU A 191 11.84 -29.72 6.20
CA GLU A 191 12.06 -30.91 5.39
C GLU A 191 12.59 -32.12 6.21
N LYS A 192 13.00 -31.91 7.46
CA LYS A 192 13.57 -32.98 8.34
C LYS A 192 12.58 -33.53 9.37
N VAL A 193 11.31 -33.05 9.34
CA VAL A 193 10.22 -33.56 10.19
C VAL A 193 9.22 -34.32 9.34
#